data_357de560ccd818b86285ec75f08060d8
#
_entry.id   357de560ccd818b86285ec75f08060d8
#
_cell.length_a   1.000
_cell.length_b   1.000
_cell.length_c   1.000
_cell.angle_alpha   90.00
_cell.angle_beta   90.00
_cell.angle_gamma   90.00
#
_symmetry.space_group_name_H-M   'P 1'
#
loop_
_entity.id
_entity.type
_entity.pdbx_description
1 polymer ?
#
loop_
_entity_poly.entity_id
_entity_poly.type
_entity_poly.pdbx_seq_one_letter_code
_entity_poly.pdbx_strand_id
1 'polypeptide(L)'
;ALPILIKERITPYPSFVLAPERESGKDILVLSVSSGRSTPYYYKADGIMEAYIRMGNESVIAPSYVLNQLILKGMHRTYDELISEYDFKDFAFSKLRERYKTWTGNSMEEKLFDSFDMRDEHGKLTNAGALLADDSPIRHSRLFCTRWNGLDKSGGMVDALDSAEFSGSLIILLNEGVSFVKRNMKTRWKKTADSRVEMPDYCERSVF
;
A
#
# COMPACT_ATOMS: atom_id res chain seq x y z
N ALA A 1 10.16 -19.51 -34.31
CA ALA A 1 9.00 -20.10 -33.64
C ALA A 1 8.65 -19.34 -32.35
N LEU A 2 9.55 -19.27 -31.34
CA LEU A 2 9.23 -18.66 -30.00
C LEU A 2 8.77 -17.19 -30.07
N PRO A 3 9.42 -16.26 -30.80
CA PRO A 3 8.95 -14.87 -30.89
C PRO A 3 7.55 -14.75 -31.50
N ILE A 4 7.22 -15.60 -32.47
CA ILE A 4 5.90 -15.63 -33.10
C ILE A 4 4.86 -16.09 -32.08
N LEU A 5 5.17 -17.16 -31.35
CA LEU A 5 4.28 -17.71 -30.33
C LEU A 5 3.96 -16.67 -29.23
N ILE A 6 4.98 -15.94 -28.74
CA ILE A 6 4.81 -14.88 -27.75
C ILE A 6 3.89 -13.79 -28.33
N LYS A 7 4.10 -13.37 -29.57
CA LYS A 7 3.31 -12.34 -30.22
C LYS A 7 1.85 -12.74 -30.42
N GLU A 8 1.60 -14.00 -30.73
CA GLU A 8 0.25 -14.50 -30.98
C GLU A 8 -0.52 -14.83 -29.71
N ARG A 9 0.19 -15.26 -28.66
CA ARG A 9 -0.41 -15.80 -27.45
C ARG A 9 -0.42 -14.86 -26.25
N ILE A 10 0.27 -13.71 -26.32
CA ILE A 10 0.31 -12.75 -25.21
C ILE A 10 -0.22 -11.39 -25.65
N THR A 11 -1.14 -10.86 -24.88
CA THR A 11 -1.73 -9.52 -25.09
C THR A 11 -1.83 -8.75 -23.79
N PRO A 12 -1.47 -7.44 -23.74
CA PRO A 12 -0.73 -6.70 -24.78
C PRO A 12 0.62 -7.34 -25.12
N TYR A 13 1.23 -6.95 -26.24
CA TYR A 13 2.51 -7.49 -26.66
C TYR A 13 3.65 -7.10 -25.69
N PRO A 14 4.37 -8.05 -25.07
CA PRO A 14 5.44 -7.76 -24.15
C PRO A 14 6.72 -7.32 -24.88
N SER A 15 7.49 -6.46 -24.26
CA SER A 15 8.85 -6.12 -24.74
C SER A 15 9.83 -7.20 -24.28
N PHE A 16 10.48 -7.84 -25.21
CA PHE A 16 11.49 -8.88 -24.93
C PHE A 16 12.62 -8.90 -25.96
N VAL A 17 13.75 -9.44 -25.53
CA VAL A 17 14.90 -9.74 -26.36
C VAL A 17 15.22 -11.22 -26.23
N LEU A 18 15.47 -11.86 -27.36
CA LEU A 18 15.90 -13.26 -27.43
C LEU A 18 17.30 -13.29 -28.07
N ALA A 19 18.28 -13.71 -27.29
CA ALA A 19 19.68 -13.75 -27.74
C ALA A 19 20.33 -15.10 -27.41
N PRO A 20 21.17 -15.65 -28.32
CA PRO A 20 22.02 -16.77 -27.98
C PRO A 20 23.17 -16.27 -27.10
N GLU A 21 23.46 -16.98 -26.03
CA GLU A 21 24.59 -16.76 -25.15
C GLU A 21 25.37 -18.06 -24.95
N ARG A 22 26.66 -17.94 -24.60
CA ARG A 22 27.48 -19.11 -24.35
C ARG A 22 27.91 -19.12 -22.89
N GLU A 23 27.48 -20.15 -22.17
CA GLU A 23 27.81 -20.34 -20.75
C GLU A 23 28.37 -21.74 -20.51
N SER A 24 29.50 -21.80 -19.84
CA SER A 24 30.20 -23.06 -19.51
C SER A 24 30.42 -23.97 -20.72
N GLY A 25 30.71 -23.38 -21.90
CA GLY A 25 30.97 -24.11 -23.15
C GLY A 25 29.72 -24.61 -23.87
N LYS A 26 28.52 -24.29 -23.37
CA LYS A 26 27.23 -24.65 -24.00
C LYS A 26 26.55 -23.40 -24.57
N ASP A 27 25.95 -23.55 -25.72
CA ASP A 27 25.12 -22.48 -26.30
C ASP A 27 23.72 -22.57 -25.67
N ILE A 28 23.28 -21.46 -25.06
CA ILE A 28 21.98 -21.30 -24.44
C ILE A 28 21.22 -20.17 -25.12
N LEU A 29 19.90 -20.22 -25.07
CA LEU A 29 19.03 -19.18 -25.57
C LEU A 29 18.43 -18.41 -24.39
N VAL A 30 18.79 -17.13 -24.25
CA VAL A 30 18.33 -16.26 -23.17
C VAL A 30 17.18 -15.40 -23.65
N LEU A 31 16.05 -15.52 -22.98
CA LEU A 31 14.88 -14.66 -23.15
C LEU A 31 14.85 -13.62 -22.04
N SER A 32 15.16 -12.38 -22.35
CA SER A 32 15.07 -11.24 -21.44
C SER A 32 13.76 -10.50 -21.67
N VAL A 33 12.91 -10.44 -20.64
CA VAL A 33 11.61 -9.76 -20.70
C VAL A 33 11.67 -8.50 -19.83
N SER A 34 11.41 -7.36 -20.44
CA SER A 34 11.38 -6.09 -19.73
C SER A 34 10.09 -5.94 -18.93
N SER A 35 10.16 -5.20 -17.81
CA SER A 35 8.96 -4.83 -17.06
C SER A 35 8.02 -4.03 -17.95
N GLY A 36 6.80 -4.49 -18.11
CA GLY A 36 5.79 -3.85 -18.93
C GLY A 36 4.97 -2.80 -18.17
N ARG A 37 4.56 -1.77 -18.88
CA ARG A 37 3.71 -0.69 -18.33
C ARG A 37 2.21 -0.93 -18.51
N SER A 38 1.83 -1.84 -19.41
CA SER A 38 0.43 -2.09 -19.80
C SER A 38 -0.11 -3.38 -19.17
N THR A 39 0.15 -3.57 -17.88
CA THR A 39 -0.40 -4.72 -17.13
C THR A 39 -1.93 -4.65 -17.03
N PRO A 40 -2.65 -5.78 -16.93
CA PRO A 40 -2.15 -7.16 -16.95
C PRO A 40 -1.80 -7.65 -18.35
N TYR A 41 -0.83 -8.56 -18.44
CA TYR A 41 -0.56 -9.31 -19.66
C TYR A 41 -1.34 -10.62 -19.61
N TYR A 42 -2.13 -10.88 -20.64
CA TYR A 42 -2.97 -12.07 -20.72
C TYR A 42 -2.36 -13.10 -21.66
N TYR A 43 -2.38 -14.35 -21.26
CA TYR A 43 -2.19 -15.47 -22.15
C TYR A 43 -3.51 -15.76 -22.89
N LYS A 44 -3.42 -15.92 -24.19
CA LYS A 44 -4.56 -16.12 -25.09
C LYS A 44 -4.34 -17.40 -25.86
N ALA A 45 -5.16 -18.42 -25.62
CA ALA A 45 -5.18 -19.67 -26.37
C ALA A 45 -6.54 -20.31 -26.26
N ASP A 46 -6.99 -20.94 -27.35
CA ASP A 46 -8.16 -21.82 -27.42
C ASP A 46 -9.46 -21.20 -26.83
N GLY A 47 -9.63 -19.88 -27.06
CA GLY A 47 -10.78 -19.13 -26.54
C GLY A 47 -10.63 -18.66 -25.07
N ILE A 48 -9.55 -19.01 -24.40
CA ILE A 48 -9.22 -18.61 -23.05
C ILE A 48 -8.33 -17.38 -23.09
N MET A 49 -8.58 -16.42 -22.17
CA MET A 49 -7.76 -15.24 -21.98
C MET A 49 -7.57 -15.01 -20.48
N GLU A 50 -6.42 -15.36 -19.95
CA GLU A 50 -6.14 -15.38 -18.53
C GLU A 50 -4.80 -14.70 -18.22
N ALA A 51 -4.75 -13.95 -17.12
CA ALA A 51 -3.52 -13.42 -16.58
C ALA A 51 -2.90 -14.41 -15.57
N TYR A 52 -1.60 -14.61 -15.68
CA TYR A 52 -0.86 -15.51 -14.80
C TYR A 52 0.12 -14.75 -13.92
N ILE A 53 0.28 -15.23 -12.69
CA ILE A 53 1.31 -14.76 -11.77
C ILE A 53 2.21 -15.91 -11.34
N ARG A 54 3.40 -15.56 -10.89
CA ARG A 54 4.34 -16.54 -10.33
C ARG A 54 4.14 -16.63 -8.82
N MET A 55 3.82 -17.82 -8.32
CA MET A 55 3.76 -18.14 -6.91
C MET A 55 4.75 -19.28 -6.63
N GLY A 56 5.91 -18.94 -6.02
CA GLY A 56 6.99 -19.90 -5.83
C GLY A 56 7.47 -20.46 -7.16
N ASN A 57 7.34 -21.77 -7.33
CA ASN A 57 7.78 -22.49 -8.54
C ASN A 57 6.66 -22.68 -9.59
N GLU A 58 5.45 -22.20 -9.33
CA GLU A 58 4.30 -22.41 -10.21
C GLU A 58 3.80 -21.11 -10.84
N SER A 59 3.25 -21.22 -12.04
CA SER A 59 2.48 -20.16 -12.68
C SER A 59 1.00 -20.45 -12.49
N VAL A 60 0.31 -19.59 -11.78
CA VAL A 60 -1.12 -19.74 -11.46
C VAL A 60 -1.92 -18.61 -12.05
N ILE A 61 -3.21 -18.83 -12.31
CA ILE A 61 -4.13 -17.78 -12.73
C ILE A 61 -4.19 -16.71 -11.64
N ALA A 62 -4.10 -15.44 -12.04
CA ALA A 62 -4.14 -14.33 -11.12
C ALA A 62 -5.50 -14.28 -10.41
N PRO A 63 -5.54 -14.36 -9.07
CA PRO A 63 -6.76 -14.14 -8.32
C PRO A 63 -7.33 -12.75 -8.59
N SER A 64 -8.64 -12.57 -8.43
CA SER A 64 -9.35 -11.32 -8.77
C SER A 64 -8.74 -10.08 -8.12
N TYR A 65 -8.29 -10.17 -6.87
CA TYR A 65 -7.64 -9.04 -6.18
C TYR A 65 -6.30 -8.65 -6.81
N VAL A 66 -5.49 -9.64 -7.23
CA VAL A 66 -4.22 -9.38 -7.93
C VAL A 66 -4.49 -8.82 -9.33
N LEU A 67 -5.48 -9.38 -10.02
CA LEU A 67 -5.88 -8.89 -11.34
C LEU A 67 -6.28 -7.41 -11.29
N ASN A 68 -7.09 -7.02 -10.31
CA ASN A 68 -7.47 -5.62 -10.08
C ASN A 68 -6.26 -4.72 -9.83
N GLN A 69 -5.30 -5.16 -9.02
CA GLN A 69 -4.05 -4.41 -8.80
C GLN A 69 -3.24 -4.24 -10.09
N LEU A 70 -3.16 -5.29 -10.92
CA LEU A 70 -2.46 -5.23 -12.20
C LEU A 70 -3.16 -4.28 -13.18
N ILE A 71 -4.50 -4.25 -13.20
CA ILE A 71 -5.29 -3.32 -14.02
C ILE A 71 -5.00 -1.87 -13.59
N LEU A 72 -5.08 -1.56 -12.30
CA LEU A 72 -4.79 -0.22 -11.79
C LEU A 72 -3.36 0.20 -12.14
N LYS A 73 -2.40 -0.69 -11.94
CA LYS A 73 -1.00 -0.44 -12.31
C LYS A 73 -0.85 -0.14 -13.81
N GLY A 74 -1.55 -0.87 -14.67
CA GLY A 74 -1.53 -0.65 -16.12
C GLY A 74 -2.21 0.66 -16.56
N MET A 75 -3.16 1.12 -15.79
CA MET A 75 -3.82 2.42 -15.98
C MET A 75 -3.01 3.59 -15.38
N HIS A 76 -1.88 3.31 -14.72
CA HIS A 76 -1.10 4.26 -13.94
C HIS A 76 -1.93 4.98 -12.87
N ARG A 77 -2.90 4.27 -12.28
CA ARG A 77 -3.74 4.75 -11.19
C ARG A 77 -3.49 3.96 -9.93
N THR A 78 -3.67 4.63 -8.81
CA THR A 78 -3.62 4.03 -7.47
C THR A 78 -5.03 3.91 -6.90
N TYR A 79 -5.21 3.08 -5.87
CA TYR A 79 -6.52 2.88 -5.25
C TYR A 79 -7.11 4.18 -4.69
N ASP A 80 -6.27 5.02 -4.14
CA ASP A 80 -6.65 6.29 -3.52
C ASP A 80 -7.18 7.33 -4.52
N GLU A 81 -6.75 7.28 -5.78
CA GLU A 81 -7.23 8.16 -6.86
C GLU A 81 -8.61 7.75 -7.43
N LEU A 82 -9.09 6.55 -7.12
CA LEU A 82 -10.37 6.09 -7.64
C LEU A 82 -11.53 6.86 -6.99
N ILE A 83 -12.49 7.25 -7.83
CA ILE A 83 -13.71 7.90 -7.36
C ILE A 83 -14.57 6.89 -6.63
N SER A 84 -15.03 7.26 -5.45
CA SER A 84 -15.94 6.48 -4.63
C SER A 84 -17.41 6.82 -4.92
N GLU A 85 -18.31 6.07 -4.31
CA GLU A 85 -19.75 6.36 -4.38
C GLU A 85 -20.23 7.49 -3.44
N TYR A 86 -19.35 7.98 -2.56
CA TYR A 86 -19.67 8.91 -1.47
C TYR A 86 -19.60 10.37 -1.91
N ASP A 87 -20.54 11.18 -1.47
CA ASP A 87 -20.57 12.62 -1.73
C ASP A 87 -19.78 13.39 -0.66
N PHE A 88 -18.92 14.31 -1.07
CA PHE A 88 -18.12 15.15 -0.17
C PHE A 88 -18.94 15.88 0.89
N LYS A 89 -20.15 16.38 0.50
CA LYS A 89 -21.05 17.13 1.39
C LYS A 89 -21.57 16.34 2.58
N ASP A 90 -21.56 15.00 2.50
CA ASP A 90 -22.11 14.11 3.54
C ASP A 90 -21.08 13.79 4.63
N PHE A 91 -19.84 14.28 4.49
CA PHE A 91 -18.74 13.98 5.40
C PHE A 91 -18.07 15.23 5.96
N ALA A 92 -17.61 15.11 7.20
CA ALA A 92 -16.82 16.13 7.88
C ALA A 92 -15.32 15.81 7.78
N PHE A 93 -14.48 16.86 7.78
CA PHE A 93 -13.03 16.80 7.70
C PHE A 93 -12.37 17.68 8.77
N SER A 94 -12.95 17.75 9.96
CA SER A 94 -12.48 18.62 11.04
C SER A 94 -11.08 18.23 11.53
N LYS A 95 -10.82 16.91 11.66
CA LYS A 95 -9.50 16.39 12.09
C LYS A 95 -8.42 16.68 11.05
N LEU A 96 -8.75 16.53 9.77
CA LEU A 96 -7.83 16.87 8.67
C LEU A 96 -7.51 18.37 8.67
N ARG A 97 -8.52 19.23 8.81
CA ARG A 97 -8.36 20.68 8.84
C ARG A 97 -7.51 21.12 10.05
N GLU A 98 -7.74 20.52 11.21
CA GLU A 98 -6.94 20.77 12.41
C GLU A 98 -5.49 20.34 12.22
N ARG A 99 -5.26 19.16 11.67
CA ARG A 99 -3.92 18.63 11.40
C ARG A 99 -3.16 19.50 10.40
N TYR A 100 -3.83 19.90 9.32
CA TYR A 100 -3.28 20.80 8.31
C TYR A 100 -2.86 22.15 8.95
N LYS A 101 -3.75 22.74 9.76
CA LYS A 101 -3.47 23.98 10.48
C LYS A 101 -2.28 23.84 11.42
N THR A 102 -2.18 22.73 12.15
CA THR A 102 -1.07 22.49 13.08
C THR A 102 0.26 22.38 12.35
N TRP A 103 0.29 21.79 11.15
CA TRP A 103 1.54 21.62 10.41
C TRP A 103 1.96 22.83 9.59
N THR A 104 0.99 23.53 9.01
CA THR A 104 1.27 24.62 8.07
C THR A 104 1.09 25.99 8.66
N GLY A 105 0.42 26.11 9.81
CA GLY A 105 -0.01 27.38 10.41
C GLY A 105 -1.20 28.02 9.70
N ASN A 106 -1.68 27.47 8.58
CA ASN A 106 -2.74 28.03 7.76
C ASN A 106 -4.03 27.22 7.89
N SER A 107 -5.18 27.87 7.67
CA SER A 107 -6.46 27.17 7.56
C SER A 107 -6.54 26.41 6.24
N MET A 108 -7.08 25.22 6.27
CA MET A 108 -7.33 24.41 5.06
C MET A 108 -8.59 24.96 4.34
N GLU A 109 -8.38 25.66 3.26
CA GLU A 109 -9.46 26.17 2.42
C GLU A 109 -10.07 25.04 1.57
N GLU A 110 -11.31 25.26 1.13
CA GLU A 110 -12.07 24.26 0.39
C GLU A 110 -11.43 23.86 -0.96
N LYS A 111 -10.80 24.81 -1.64
CA LYS A 111 -10.06 24.55 -2.89
C LYS A 111 -8.90 23.54 -2.74
N LEU A 112 -8.39 23.35 -1.50
CA LEU A 112 -7.32 22.40 -1.26
C LEU A 112 -7.80 20.95 -1.35
N PHE A 113 -9.09 20.70 -1.14
CA PHE A 113 -9.65 19.36 -1.37
C PHE A 113 -9.58 18.96 -2.83
N ASP A 114 -9.80 19.91 -3.73
CA ASP A 114 -9.67 19.70 -5.18
C ASP A 114 -8.18 19.57 -5.58
N SER A 115 -7.31 20.42 -5.01
CA SER A 115 -5.86 20.38 -5.29
C SER A 115 -5.16 19.11 -4.79
N PHE A 116 -5.71 18.47 -3.77
CA PHE A 116 -5.21 17.19 -3.23
C PHE A 116 -5.95 15.97 -3.78
N ASP A 117 -6.73 16.16 -4.85
CA ASP A 117 -7.52 15.10 -5.49
C ASP A 117 -8.38 14.30 -4.48
N MET A 118 -8.93 14.99 -3.47
CA MET A 118 -9.77 14.36 -2.45
C MET A 118 -11.22 14.22 -2.90
N ARG A 119 -11.63 14.98 -3.91
CA ARG A 119 -12.93 14.91 -4.58
C ARG A 119 -12.79 15.23 -6.06
N ASP A 120 -13.76 14.76 -6.85
CA ASP A 120 -13.87 15.11 -8.27
C ASP A 120 -14.67 16.41 -8.50
N GLU A 121 -14.79 16.81 -9.76
CA GLU A 121 -15.54 18.00 -10.20
C GLU A 121 -17.06 17.91 -9.93
N HIS A 122 -17.59 16.69 -9.70
CA HIS A 122 -18.99 16.44 -9.36
C HIS A 122 -19.22 16.39 -7.85
N GLY A 123 -18.18 16.59 -7.05
CA GLY A 123 -18.24 16.52 -5.58
C GLY A 123 -18.27 15.10 -5.02
N LYS A 124 -17.91 14.09 -5.82
CA LYS A 124 -17.69 12.73 -5.31
C LYS A 124 -16.32 12.63 -4.67
N LEU A 125 -16.25 11.95 -3.52
CA LEU A 125 -14.97 11.67 -2.89
C LEU A 125 -14.14 10.68 -3.70
N THR A 126 -12.85 10.91 -3.77
CA THR A 126 -11.90 9.84 -4.07
C THR A 126 -11.79 8.90 -2.87
N ASN A 127 -11.21 7.72 -3.05
CA ASN A 127 -10.94 6.84 -1.91
C ASN A 127 -10.00 7.50 -0.88
N ALA A 128 -9.06 8.36 -1.32
CA ALA A 128 -8.24 9.18 -0.43
C ALA A 128 -9.11 10.10 0.43
N GLY A 129 -10.05 10.81 -0.20
CA GLY A 129 -11.02 11.66 0.52
C GLY A 129 -11.85 10.87 1.52
N ALA A 130 -12.39 9.74 1.10
CA ALA A 130 -13.19 8.87 1.96
C ALA A 130 -12.40 8.29 3.16
N LEU A 131 -11.12 7.95 2.96
CA LEU A 131 -10.22 7.48 4.03
C LEU A 131 -9.85 8.57 5.04
N LEU A 132 -9.84 9.83 4.61
CA LEU A 132 -9.47 10.98 5.45
C LEU A 132 -10.69 11.67 6.10
N ALA A 133 -11.91 11.30 5.74
CA ALA A 133 -13.12 11.79 6.38
C ALA A 133 -13.13 11.44 7.88
N ASP A 134 -13.69 12.32 8.72
CA ASP A 134 -13.74 12.13 10.18
C ASP A 134 -14.39 10.81 10.57
N ASP A 135 -15.48 10.45 9.91
CA ASP A 135 -16.15 9.15 9.99
C ASP A 135 -15.97 8.44 8.63
N SER A 136 -14.80 7.81 8.44
CA SER A 136 -14.50 7.13 7.17
C SER A 136 -15.55 6.05 6.86
N PRO A 137 -16.19 6.10 5.67
CA PRO A 137 -17.15 5.08 5.25
C PRO A 137 -16.48 3.77 4.84
N ILE A 138 -15.16 3.77 4.72
CA ILE A 138 -14.40 2.59 4.28
C ILE A 138 -14.22 1.63 5.46
N ARG A 139 -15.00 0.56 5.47
CA ARG A 139 -15.01 -0.43 6.56
C ARG A 139 -13.70 -1.13 6.80
N HIS A 140 -12.83 -1.20 5.79
CA HIS A 140 -11.51 -1.82 5.88
C HIS A 140 -10.42 -0.86 6.36
N SER A 141 -10.77 0.40 6.65
CA SER A 141 -9.86 1.36 7.29
C SER A 141 -9.66 0.98 8.75
N ARG A 142 -8.75 0.04 8.99
CA ARG A 142 -8.46 -0.54 10.31
C ARG A 142 -6.98 -0.68 10.53
N LEU A 143 -6.57 -0.54 11.79
CA LEU A 143 -5.22 -0.75 12.27
C LEU A 143 -5.24 -1.78 13.38
N PHE A 144 -4.49 -2.86 13.20
CA PHE A 144 -4.27 -3.90 14.21
C PHE A 144 -2.89 -3.72 14.80
N CYS A 145 -2.82 -3.49 16.10
CA CYS A 145 -1.58 -3.34 16.83
C CYS A 145 -1.41 -4.47 17.82
N THR A 146 -0.25 -5.11 17.83
CA THR A 146 0.05 -6.17 18.80
C THR A 146 1.48 -6.03 19.28
N ARG A 147 1.66 -5.99 20.61
CA ARG A 147 2.98 -6.12 21.23
C ARG A 147 3.23 -7.54 21.63
N TRP A 148 4.25 -8.14 21.05
CA TRP A 148 4.67 -9.51 21.36
C TRP A 148 5.70 -9.54 22.49
N ASN A 149 5.72 -10.68 23.21
CA ASN A 149 6.72 -10.96 24.22
C ASN A 149 7.94 -11.59 23.55
N GLY A 150 8.85 -10.76 23.04
CA GLY A 150 10.06 -11.20 22.34
C GLY A 150 10.29 -10.46 21.02
N LEU A 151 11.42 -10.76 20.38
CA LEU A 151 11.86 -10.12 19.15
C LEU A 151 11.36 -10.85 17.89
N ASP A 152 11.00 -12.12 18.02
CA ASP A 152 10.53 -12.93 16.91
C ASP A 152 9.43 -13.91 17.34
N LYS A 153 8.84 -14.58 16.36
CA LYS A 153 7.79 -15.59 16.56
C LYS A 153 8.33 -17.03 16.55
N SER A 154 9.63 -17.21 16.59
CA SER A 154 10.28 -18.52 16.41
C SER A 154 10.21 -19.44 17.65
N GLY A 155 9.84 -18.92 18.80
CA GLY A 155 9.84 -19.63 20.09
C GLY A 155 8.64 -20.54 20.40
N GLY A 156 7.73 -20.78 19.48
CA GLY A 156 6.61 -21.74 19.61
C GLY A 156 5.45 -21.31 20.52
N MET A 157 5.68 -20.52 21.56
CA MET A 157 4.64 -19.84 22.36
C MET A 157 4.76 -18.34 22.17
N VAL A 158 3.75 -17.78 21.56
CA VAL A 158 3.73 -16.35 21.24
C VAL A 158 2.71 -15.67 22.15
N ASP A 159 3.20 -15.05 23.23
CA ASP A 159 2.38 -14.28 24.13
C ASP A 159 2.26 -12.84 23.64
N ALA A 160 1.04 -12.37 23.45
CA ALA A 160 0.76 -10.96 23.21
C ALA A 160 0.70 -10.23 24.57
N LEU A 161 1.55 -9.22 24.74
CA LEU A 161 1.58 -8.39 25.96
C LEU A 161 0.52 -7.28 25.91
N ASP A 162 0.19 -6.77 24.74
CA ASP A 162 -0.86 -5.80 24.50
C ASP A 162 -1.40 -5.96 23.08
N SER A 163 -2.69 -5.73 22.88
CA SER A 163 -3.34 -5.80 21.59
C SER A 163 -4.46 -4.78 21.51
N ALA A 164 -4.55 -4.08 20.38
CA ALA A 164 -5.62 -3.12 20.11
C ALA A 164 -6.00 -3.13 18.64
N GLU A 165 -7.26 -2.88 18.38
CA GLU A 165 -7.82 -2.66 17.04
C GLU A 165 -8.44 -1.27 17.00
N PHE A 166 -8.11 -0.51 15.94
CA PHE A 166 -8.65 0.82 15.69
C PHE A 166 -9.27 0.86 14.30
N SER A 167 -10.31 1.67 14.15
CA SER A 167 -11.00 1.88 12.88
C SER A 167 -11.36 3.34 12.67
N GLY A 168 -11.61 3.73 11.42
CA GLY A 168 -12.04 5.08 11.06
C GLY A 168 -11.05 5.82 10.16
N SER A 169 -10.99 7.14 10.31
CA SER A 169 -10.11 8.02 9.52
C SER A 169 -8.65 7.65 9.67
N LEU A 170 -7.87 7.74 8.57
CA LEU A 170 -6.41 7.53 8.61
C LEU A 170 -5.70 8.43 9.63
N ILE A 171 -6.23 9.62 9.90
CA ILE A 171 -5.68 10.52 10.92
C ILE A 171 -5.85 9.93 12.32
N ILE A 172 -7.01 9.33 12.59
CA ILE A 172 -7.25 8.62 13.85
C ILE A 172 -6.31 7.42 13.95
N LEU A 173 -6.27 6.59 12.91
CA LEU A 173 -5.43 5.39 12.90
C LEU A 173 -3.96 5.72 13.12
N LEU A 174 -3.46 6.80 12.51
CA LEU A 174 -2.09 7.27 12.73
C LEU A 174 -1.86 7.66 14.20
N ASN A 175 -2.75 8.48 14.77
CA ASN A 175 -2.63 8.94 16.15
C ASN A 175 -2.71 7.78 17.15
N GLU A 176 -3.63 6.85 16.94
CA GLU A 176 -3.80 5.68 17.79
C GLU A 176 -2.61 4.71 17.67
N GLY A 177 -2.08 4.53 16.45
CA GLY A 177 -0.86 3.75 16.23
C GLY A 177 0.35 4.33 16.96
N VAL A 178 0.56 5.65 16.84
CA VAL A 178 1.62 6.36 17.59
C VAL A 178 1.40 6.20 19.10
N SER A 179 0.18 6.36 19.57
CA SER A 179 -0.16 6.23 20.98
C SER A 179 0.08 4.81 21.51
N PHE A 180 -0.27 3.79 20.69
CA PHE A 180 -0.01 2.39 21.01
C PHE A 180 1.49 2.12 21.14
N VAL A 181 2.30 2.59 20.19
CA VAL A 181 3.75 2.42 20.23
C VAL A 181 4.33 3.12 21.48
N LYS A 182 3.95 4.37 21.76
CA LYS A 182 4.41 5.13 22.94
C LYS A 182 4.05 4.43 24.23
N ARG A 183 2.82 3.92 24.38
CA ARG A 183 2.36 3.19 25.57
C ARG A 183 3.16 1.90 25.80
N ASN A 184 3.54 1.24 24.72
CA ASN A 184 4.25 -0.02 24.77
C ASN A 184 5.77 0.10 24.75
N MET A 185 6.28 1.31 24.58
CA MET A 185 7.72 1.59 24.55
C MET A 185 8.29 1.66 25.97
N LYS A 186 9.38 0.96 26.21
CA LYS A 186 10.15 1.10 27.45
C LYS A 186 11.09 2.29 27.31
N THR A 187 11.01 3.24 28.23
CA THR A 187 11.89 4.39 28.24
C THR A 187 12.84 4.26 29.43
N ARG A 188 14.13 4.12 29.17
CA ARG A 188 15.18 4.27 30.17
C ARG A 188 15.46 5.76 30.37
N TRP A 189 15.88 6.12 31.54
CA TRP A 189 16.31 7.49 31.80
C TRP A 189 17.61 7.51 32.59
N LYS A 190 18.40 8.51 32.34
CA LYS A 190 19.63 8.78 33.09
C LYS A 190 19.52 10.17 33.71
N LYS A 191 19.78 10.25 35.02
CA LYS A 191 19.86 11.54 35.69
C LYS A 191 21.21 12.18 35.36
N THR A 192 21.18 13.42 34.93
CA THR A 192 22.35 14.30 34.81
C THR A 192 22.37 15.28 35.98
N ALA A 193 23.41 16.12 36.09
CA ALA A 193 23.52 17.10 37.18
C ALA A 193 22.29 18.05 37.26
N ASP A 194 21.78 18.47 36.08
CA ASP A 194 20.75 19.49 35.97
C ASP A 194 19.44 19.01 35.31
N SER A 195 19.39 17.77 34.84
CA SER A 195 18.22 17.29 34.06
C SER A 195 18.09 15.79 34.06
N ARG A 196 17.01 15.33 33.44
CA ARG A 196 16.74 13.91 33.12
C ARG A 196 16.80 13.73 31.62
N VAL A 197 17.65 12.81 31.16
CA VAL A 197 17.73 12.41 29.74
C VAL A 197 16.98 11.09 29.56
N GLU A 198 15.98 11.08 28.70
CA GLU A 198 15.21 9.90 28.34
C GLU A 198 15.81 9.22 27.12
N MET A 199 15.87 7.90 27.19
CA MET A 199 16.38 7.05 26.12
C MET A 199 15.30 5.99 25.80
N PRO A 200 14.41 6.27 24.83
CA PRO A 200 13.39 5.32 24.41
C PRO A 200 14.03 4.10 23.71
N ASP A 201 13.42 2.93 23.87
CA ASP A 201 13.88 1.68 23.25
C ASP A 201 13.75 1.70 21.71
N TYR A 202 12.80 2.48 21.19
CA TYR A 202 12.55 2.60 19.76
C TYR A 202 12.60 4.06 19.32
N CYS A 203 13.10 4.30 18.13
CA CYS A 203 12.93 5.58 17.47
C CYS A 203 11.51 5.66 16.89
N GLU A 204 10.70 6.62 17.29
CA GLU A 204 9.33 6.81 16.79
C GLU A 204 9.29 6.88 15.26
N ARG A 205 10.29 7.50 14.63
CA ARG A 205 10.40 7.61 13.16
C ARG A 205 10.72 6.31 12.45
N SER A 206 11.14 5.27 13.15
CA SER A 206 11.45 3.97 12.55
C SER A 206 10.24 3.03 12.52
N VAL A 207 9.14 3.43 13.14
CA VAL A 207 7.91 2.62 13.24
C VAL A 207 6.86 3.05 12.21
N PHE A 208 7.02 4.26 11.64
CA PHE A 208 6.08 4.86 10.68
C PHE A 208 6.77 5.31 9.40
#